data_0593f1fe2294e5ed3ad52558a2ab59ae
#
_entry.id   0593f1fe2294e5ed3ad52558a2ab59ae
#
_cell.length_a   1.000
_cell.length_b   1.000
_cell.length_c   1.000
_cell.angle_alpha   90.00
_cell.angle_beta   90.00
_cell.angle_gamma   90.00
#
_symmetry.space_group_name_H-M   'P 1'
#
loop_
_entity.id
_entity.type
_entity.pdbx_description
1 polymer ?
#
loop_
_entity_poly.entity_id
_entity_poly.type
_entity_poly.pdbx_seq_one_letter_code
_entity_poly.pdbx_strand_id
1 'polypeptide(L)'
;MLLTIDIGNTNTVLGVFRGEELIANWRLTTARAQTVDEYGVLTRNLFSLAGLNQEMITGVMISSVVPPMNWTLAEMSRVYLGKKALFVEPGVKTGMAVLVDNPMEVGADRIVNGVAAFHQFGGPCIVVDFGTAITFDVISAKCEYVGGVIAPGLGISSEALFTRAARLPRVEIKDPGKVIGTNTVTHMQAGLYYGWVDLVDGMLTRIKAELKAEAAVVATGGQARLVARGSKHIQHVEEFLTLTGLRLIWEKNQHPEGHGKHAEPQVAAPQAASKKAQR
;
A
#
# COMPACT_ATOMS: atom_id res chain seq x y z
N MET A 1 -6.32 -13.92 16.33
CA MET A 1 -5.89 -13.44 15.01
C MET A 1 -6.41 -12.04 14.77
N LEU A 2 -5.72 -11.24 13.97
CA LEU A 2 -6.12 -9.88 13.60
C LEU A 2 -6.70 -9.88 12.19
N LEU A 3 -7.89 -9.30 12.03
CA LEU A 3 -8.42 -8.93 10.71
C LEU A 3 -8.02 -7.49 10.39
N THR A 4 -7.34 -7.27 9.28
CA THR A 4 -7.04 -5.95 8.74
C THR A 4 -7.87 -5.71 7.49
N ILE A 5 -8.43 -4.50 7.35
CA ILE A 5 -9.26 -4.13 6.20
C ILE A 5 -8.77 -2.77 5.68
N ASP A 6 -8.40 -2.73 4.41
CA ASP A 6 -8.10 -1.48 3.70
C ASP A 6 -9.20 -1.17 2.69
N ILE A 7 -9.86 -0.04 2.85
CA ILE A 7 -10.99 0.39 2.04
C ILE A 7 -10.56 1.50 1.10
N GLY A 8 -10.14 1.11 -0.09
CA GLY A 8 -9.85 2.02 -1.19
C GLY A 8 -11.08 2.34 -2.04
N ASN A 9 -10.98 3.34 -2.91
CA ASN A 9 -12.08 3.75 -3.79
C ASN A 9 -12.53 2.66 -4.79
N THR A 10 -11.62 1.81 -5.22
CA THR A 10 -11.87 0.76 -6.22
C THR A 10 -11.90 -0.63 -5.58
N ASN A 11 -10.99 -0.90 -4.66
CA ASN A 11 -10.86 -2.21 -4.02
C ASN A 11 -10.87 -2.08 -2.51
N THR A 12 -11.49 -3.08 -1.86
CA THR A 12 -11.39 -3.35 -0.44
C THR A 12 -10.54 -4.59 -0.25
N VAL A 13 -9.44 -4.47 0.49
CA VAL A 13 -8.50 -5.57 0.72
C VAL A 13 -8.59 -6.02 2.17
N LEU A 14 -8.78 -7.32 2.36
CA LEU A 14 -8.84 -7.95 3.69
C LEU A 14 -7.57 -8.79 3.90
N GLY A 15 -7.06 -8.79 5.12
CA GLY A 15 -5.96 -9.67 5.53
C GLY A 15 -6.19 -10.24 6.92
N VAL A 16 -5.87 -11.50 7.13
CA VAL A 16 -5.89 -12.14 8.45
C VAL A 16 -4.47 -12.47 8.87
N PHE A 17 -4.08 -11.91 10.00
CA PHE A 17 -2.76 -12.15 10.60
C PHE A 17 -2.84 -13.09 11.80
N ARG A 18 -1.86 -14.00 11.87
CA ARG A 18 -1.53 -14.78 13.06
C ARG A 18 -0.15 -14.31 13.55
N GLY A 19 -0.12 -13.46 14.58
CA GLY A 19 1.10 -12.73 14.92
C GLY A 19 1.54 -11.85 13.73
N GLU A 20 2.75 -12.05 13.24
CA GLU A 20 3.30 -11.32 12.10
C GLU A 20 2.97 -11.93 10.73
N GLU A 21 2.51 -13.18 10.72
CA GLU A 21 2.23 -13.93 9.49
C GLU A 21 0.87 -13.56 8.89
N LEU A 22 0.85 -13.13 7.63
CA LEU A 22 -0.37 -12.95 6.84
C LEU A 22 -0.80 -14.33 6.31
N ILE A 23 -1.77 -14.95 6.99
CA ILE A 23 -2.21 -16.33 6.68
C ILE A 23 -3.30 -16.41 5.63
N ALA A 24 -4.04 -15.33 5.39
CA ALA A 24 -5.03 -15.23 4.33
C ALA A 24 -5.24 -13.78 3.93
N ASN A 25 -5.55 -13.55 2.65
CA ASN A 25 -5.92 -12.24 2.14
C ASN A 25 -6.94 -12.37 1.00
N TRP A 26 -7.73 -11.33 0.81
CA TRP A 26 -8.72 -11.24 -0.27
C TRP A 26 -8.83 -9.81 -0.75
N ARG A 27 -9.09 -9.67 -2.06
CA ARG A 27 -9.36 -8.38 -2.70
C ARG A 27 -10.78 -8.41 -3.26
N LEU A 28 -11.59 -7.47 -2.82
CA LEU A 28 -12.98 -7.29 -3.23
C LEU A 28 -13.11 -5.97 -3.98
N THR A 29 -14.08 -5.87 -4.87
CA THR A 29 -14.50 -4.58 -5.39
C THR A 29 -15.15 -3.76 -4.28
N THR A 30 -14.79 -2.49 -4.14
CA THR A 30 -15.44 -1.59 -3.19
C THR A 30 -16.87 -1.31 -3.65
N ALA A 31 -17.83 -1.93 -2.97
CA ALA A 31 -19.25 -1.82 -3.27
C ALA A 31 -19.95 -0.98 -2.20
N ARG A 32 -20.11 0.33 -2.47
CA ARG A 32 -20.65 1.31 -1.51
C ARG A 32 -22.09 1.06 -1.11
N ALA A 33 -22.85 0.30 -1.93
CA ALA A 33 -24.25 -0.01 -1.69
C ALA A 33 -24.48 -1.30 -0.89
N GLN A 34 -23.41 -2.08 -0.63
CA GLN A 34 -23.54 -3.30 0.15
C GLN A 34 -23.91 -3.01 1.61
N THR A 35 -24.82 -3.84 2.12
CA THR A 35 -25.31 -3.78 3.49
C THR A 35 -24.35 -4.45 4.48
N VAL A 36 -24.60 -4.26 5.76
CA VAL A 36 -23.90 -4.93 6.86
C VAL A 36 -23.94 -6.45 6.70
N ASP A 37 -25.13 -6.98 6.35
CA ASP A 37 -25.35 -8.43 6.23
C ASP A 37 -24.64 -9.02 5.01
N GLU A 38 -24.63 -8.32 3.87
CA GLU A 38 -23.88 -8.76 2.68
C GLU A 38 -22.38 -8.87 2.97
N TYR A 39 -21.79 -7.86 3.62
CA TYR A 39 -20.37 -7.92 4.05
C TYR A 39 -20.15 -9.01 5.10
N GLY A 40 -21.09 -9.22 6.03
CA GLY A 40 -21.02 -10.26 7.05
C GLY A 40 -21.00 -11.65 6.45
N VAL A 41 -21.95 -11.95 5.55
CA VAL A 41 -22.04 -13.23 4.84
C VAL A 41 -20.82 -13.46 3.96
N LEU A 42 -20.38 -12.43 3.22
CA LEU A 42 -19.20 -12.51 2.37
C LEU A 42 -17.93 -12.82 3.19
N THR A 43 -17.70 -12.09 4.27
CA THR A 43 -16.54 -12.29 5.15
C THR A 43 -16.55 -13.70 5.76
N ARG A 44 -17.71 -14.17 6.22
CA ARG A 44 -17.87 -15.52 6.75
C ARG A 44 -17.57 -16.60 5.72
N ASN A 45 -18.03 -16.44 4.48
CA ASN A 45 -17.75 -17.37 3.39
C ASN A 45 -16.26 -17.39 3.05
N LEU A 46 -15.61 -16.23 2.95
CA LEU A 46 -14.16 -16.13 2.70
C LEU A 46 -13.36 -16.84 3.80
N PHE A 47 -13.73 -16.67 5.06
CA PHE A 47 -13.08 -17.34 6.17
C PHE A 47 -13.26 -18.85 6.09
N SER A 48 -14.49 -19.32 5.85
CA SER A 48 -14.77 -20.75 5.70
C SER A 48 -13.94 -21.40 4.59
N LEU A 49 -13.83 -20.74 3.42
CA LEU A 49 -13.02 -21.22 2.30
C LEU A 49 -11.51 -21.30 2.64
N ALA A 50 -11.04 -20.48 3.56
CA ALA A 50 -9.67 -20.49 4.05
C ALA A 50 -9.45 -21.39 5.29
N GLY A 51 -10.47 -22.12 5.74
CA GLY A 51 -10.40 -22.93 6.94
C GLY A 51 -10.31 -22.11 8.24
N LEU A 52 -10.75 -20.85 8.20
CA LEU A 52 -10.76 -19.93 9.34
C LEU A 52 -12.17 -19.89 9.96
N ASN A 53 -12.19 -19.71 11.29
CA ASN A 53 -13.42 -19.45 12.03
C ASN A 53 -13.39 -17.97 12.50
N GLN A 54 -14.53 -17.29 12.38
CA GLN A 54 -14.71 -15.93 12.86
C GLN A 54 -14.38 -15.76 14.35
N GLU A 55 -14.58 -16.79 15.18
CA GLU A 55 -14.24 -16.78 16.61
C GLU A 55 -12.74 -16.66 16.87
N MET A 56 -11.89 -17.03 15.89
CA MET A 56 -10.45 -16.87 15.98
C MET A 56 -9.99 -15.41 15.88
N ILE A 57 -10.88 -14.53 15.38
CA ILE A 57 -10.57 -13.09 15.25
C ILE A 57 -10.68 -12.43 16.62
N THR A 58 -9.59 -11.88 17.09
CA THR A 58 -9.50 -11.19 18.38
C THR A 58 -9.55 -9.67 18.25
N GLY A 59 -9.30 -9.13 17.04
CA GLY A 59 -9.33 -7.71 16.75
C GLY A 59 -9.57 -7.41 15.28
N VAL A 60 -10.01 -6.18 15.00
CA VAL A 60 -10.23 -5.66 13.64
C VAL A 60 -9.64 -4.26 13.53
N MET A 61 -8.77 -4.05 12.54
CA MET A 61 -8.12 -2.77 12.25
C MET A 61 -8.47 -2.35 10.82
N ILE A 62 -8.92 -1.11 10.63
CA ILE A 62 -9.43 -0.62 9.35
C ILE A 62 -8.74 0.67 8.94
N SER A 63 -8.25 0.72 7.71
CA SER A 63 -7.94 1.94 6.95
C SER A 63 -9.08 2.22 5.99
N SER A 64 -9.50 3.48 5.86
CA SER A 64 -10.57 3.83 4.94
C SER A 64 -10.36 5.21 4.33
N VAL A 65 -10.49 5.27 3.00
CA VAL A 65 -10.64 6.52 2.24
C VAL A 65 -12.03 6.62 1.60
N VAL A 66 -13.00 5.85 2.10
CA VAL A 66 -14.40 5.82 1.65
C VAL A 66 -15.34 5.97 2.86
N PRO A 67 -15.48 7.18 3.43
CA PRO A 67 -16.24 7.42 4.66
C PRO A 67 -17.64 6.82 4.70
N PRO A 68 -18.43 6.79 3.60
CA PRO A 68 -19.76 6.18 3.62
C PRO A 68 -19.78 4.70 4.00
N MET A 69 -18.66 3.97 3.84
CA MET A 69 -18.56 2.55 4.18
C MET A 69 -18.14 2.29 5.63
N ASN A 70 -17.63 3.31 6.33
CA ASN A 70 -17.07 3.14 7.68
C ASN A 70 -18.09 2.57 8.64
N TRP A 71 -19.32 3.09 8.64
CA TRP A 71 -20.39 2.58 9.48
C TRP A 71 -20.73 1.12 9.16
N THR A 72 -20.89 0.81 7.87
CA THR A 72 -21.23 -0.56 7.41
C THR A 72 -20.21 -1.59 7.88
N LEU A 73 -18.91 -1.30 7.75
CA LEU A 73 -17.86 -2.25 8.14
C LEU A 73 -17.60 -2.26 9.66
N ALA A 74 -17.81 -1.14 10.34
CA ALA A 74 -17.81 -1.13 11.81
C ALA A 74 -18.93 -2.00 12.39
N GLU A 75 -20.13 -1.88 11.84
CA GLU A 75 -21.30 -2.64 12.29
C GLU A 75 -21.19 -4.11 11.88
N MET A 76 -20.70 -4.43 10.68
CA MET A 76 -20.36 -5.78 10.27
C MET A 76 -19.39 -6.45 11.26
N SER A 77 -18.32 -5.74 11.62
CA SER A 77 -17.35 -6.23 12.61
C SER A 77 -18.01 -6.52 13.96
N ARG A 78 -18.91 -5.64 14.41
CA ARG A 78 -19.62 -5.80 15.67
C ARG A 78 -20.59 -6.97 15.65
N VAL A 79 -21.43 -7.08 14.61
CA VAL A 79 -22.53 -8.06 14.52
C VAL A 79 -22.01 -9.44 14.20
N TYR A 80 -21.11 -9.57 13.22
CA TYR A 80 -20.67 -10.85 12.68
C TYR A 80 -19.40 -11.40 13.32
N LEU A 81 -18.51 -10.52 13.82
CA LEU A 81 -17.26 -10.94 14.46
C LEU A 81 -17.27 -10.72 15.97
N GLY A 82 -18.28 -10.02 16.52
CA GLY A 82 -18.33 -9.66 17.94
C GLY A 82 -17.19 -8.75 18.37
N LYS A 83 -16.59 -7.97 17.45
CA LYS A 83 -15.43 -7.10 17.69
C LYS A 83 -15.72 -5.66 17.30
N LYS A 84 -15.31 -4.74 18.16
CA LYS A 84 -15.28 -3.32 17.81
C LYS A 84 -14.06 -3.09 16.88
N ALA A 85 -14.33 -2.61 15.67
CA ALA A 85 -13.25 -2.22 14.76
C ALA A 85 -12.54 -0.94 15.26
N LEU A 86 -11.23 -0.91 15.12
CA LEU A 86 -10.41 0.27 15.29
C LEU A 86 -10.09 0.84 13.91
N PHE A 87 -10.40 2.13 13.70
CA PHE A 87 -10.08 2.83 12.45
C PHE A 87 -8.80 3.64 12.60
N VAL A 88 -8.04 3.75 11.51
CA VAL A 88 -6.91 4.69 11.43
C VAL A 88 -7.48 6.09 11.25
N GLU A 89 -7.64 6.79 12.36
CA GLU A 89 -8.23 8.13 12.45
C GLU A 89 -7.52 8.95 13.54
N PRO A 90 -7.74 10.27 13.63
CA PRO A 90 -7.16 11.09 14.69
C PRO A 90 -7.39 10.51 16.08
N GLY A 91 -6.31 10.41 16.87
CA GLY A 91 -6.32 9.80 18.19
C GLY A 91 -5.77 8.37 18.24
N VAL A 92 -5.66 7.68 17.11
CA VAL A 92 -4.97 6.39 17.03
C VAL A 92 -3.45 6.61 16.98
N LYS A 93 -2.72 5.84 17.79
CA LYS A 93 -1.26 5.90 17.84
C LYS A 93 -0.65 5.21 16.63
N THR A 94 -0.33 5.95 15.58
CA THR A 94 0.35 5.41 14.40
C THR A 94 1.85 5.24 14.61
N GLY A 95 2.44 6.07 15.48
CA GLY A 95 3.89 6.15 15.67
C GLY A 95 4.60 6.98 14.60
N MET A 96 3.84 7.66 13.73
CA MET A 96 4.32 8.56 12.71
C MET A 96 3.73 9.94 12.92
N ALA A 97 4.57 10.97 12.98
CA ALA A 97 4.13 12.36 12.98
C ALA A 97 3.77 12.75 11.53
N VAL A 98 2.73 13.55 11.35
CA VAL A 98 2.29 14.05 10.04
C VAL A 98 2.60 15.53 9.96
N LEU A 99 3.61 15.91 9.17
CA LEU A 99 4.18 17.27 9.09
C LEU A 99 3.78 17.96 7.77
N VAL A 100 2.47 18.01 7.51
CA VAL A 100 1.91 18.72 6.36
C VAL A 100 1.02 19.87 6.84
N ASP A 101 0.67 20.80 5.97
CA ASP A 101 -0.15 21.97 6.30
C ASP A 101 -1.48 21.59 6.96
N ASN A 102 -2.15 20.57 6.45
CA ASN A 102 -3.38 20.02 7.03
C ASN A 102 -3.29 18.48 7.16
N PRO A 103 -2.91 17.96 8.33
CA PRO A 103 -2.80 16.52 8.56
C PRO A 103 -4.09 15.72 8.33
N MET A 104 -5.26 16.37 8.42
CA MET A 104 -6.56 15.73 8.22
C MET A 104 -6.86 15.39 6.75
N GLU A 105 -6.12 15.96 5.82
CA GLU A 105 -6.26 15.71 4.38
C GLU A 105 -5.43 14.49 3.91
N VAL A 106 -4.55 13.98 4.76
CA VAL A 106 -3.75 12.80 4.41
C VAL A 106 -4.61 11.54 4.57
N GLY A 107 -4.77 10.81 3.48
CA GLY A 107 -5.48 9.53 3.50
C GLY A 107 -4.87 8.55 4.51
N ALA A 108 -5.72 7.81 5.20
CA ALA A 108 -5.29 6.83 6.20
C ALA A 108 -4.34 5.78 5.61
N ASP A 109 -4.62 5.32 4.40
CA ASP A 109 -3.80 4.38 3.62
C ASP A 109 -2.35 4.87 3.45
N ARG A 110 -2.16 6.16 3.17
CA ARG A 110 -0.82 6.77 2.99
C ARG A 110 -0.01 6.76 4.28
N ILE A 111 -0.64 7.07 5.41
CA ILE A 111 -0.01 6.99 6.73
C ILE A 111 0.35 5.54 7.06
N VAL A 112 -0.58 4.62 6.84
CA VAL A 112 -0.40 3.18 7.09
C VAL A 112 0.75 2.62 6.25
N ASN A 113 0.80 2.96 4.96
CA ASN A 113 1.88 2.56 4.06
C ASN A 113 3.24 3.11 4.53
N GLY A 114 3.27 4.38 4.96
CA GLY A 114 4.47 5.00 5.50
C GLY A 114 4.98 4.31 6.77
N VAL A 115 4.10 3.95 7.69
CA VAL A 115 4.44 3.19 8.91
C VAL A 115 5.07 1.84 8.57
N ALA A 116 4.48 1.10 7.62
CA ALA A 116 5.00 -0.19 7.18
C ALA A 116 6.38 -0.05 6.50
N ALA A 117 6.50 0.89 5.57
CA ALA A 117 7.75 1.12 4.85
C ALA A 117 8.89 1.53 5.80
N PHE A 118 8.62 2.45 6.73
CA PHE A 118 9.61 2.86 7.72
C PHE A 118 10.03 1.71 8.65
N HIS A 119 9.09 0.88 9.06
CA HIS A 119 9.37 -0.29 9.89
C HIS A 119 10.27 -1.31 9.18
N GLN A 120 10.04 -1.56 7.89
CA GLN A 120 10.77 -2.58 7.13
C GLN A 120 12.12 -2.10 6.61
N PHE A 121 12.20 -0.85 6.16
CA PHE A 121 13.35 -0.34 5.41
C PHE A 121 14.08 0.82 6.10
N GLY A 122 13.55 1.31 7.23
CA GLY A 122 14.05 2.52 7.87
C GLY A 122 13.70 3.77 7.07
N GLY A 123 14.34 4.89 7.44
CA GLY A 123 14.14 6.17 6.76
C GLY A 123 15.45 6.89 6.44
N PRO A 124 15.42 7.85 5.50
CA PRO A 124 14.20 8.26 4.77
C PRO A 124 13.75 7.20 3.76
N CYS A 125 12.44 7.12 3.53
CA CYS A 125 11.88 6.24 2.52
C CYS A 125 10.75 6.94 1.73
N ILE A 126 10.52 6.45 0.52
CA ILE A 126 9.47 6.93 -0.37
C ILE A 126 8.59 5.73 -0.72
N VAL A 127 7.30 5.82 -0.42
CA VAL A 127 6.32 4.83 -0.86
C VAL A 127 5.68 5.29 -2.15
N VAL A 128 5.64 4.42 -3.16
CA VAL A 128 4.89 4.64 -4.41
C VAL A 128 3.73 3.66 -4.43
N ASP A 129 2.50 4.14 -4.27
CA ASP A 129 1.31 3.31 -4.33
C ASP A 129 0.62 3.44 -5.69
N PHE A 130 0.51 2.32 -6.39
CA PHE A 130 -0.11 2.19 -7.71
C PHE A 130 -1.57 1.78 -7.59
N GLY A 131 -2.40 2.69 -7.11
CA GLY A 131 -3.84 2.57 -6.97
C GLY A 131 -4.64 3.24 -8.08
N THR A 132 -5.85 3.73 -7.72
CA THR A 132 -6.67 4.59 -8.59
C THR A 132 -5.91 5.87 -8.96
N ALA A 133 -5.26 6.50 -8.00
CA ALA A 133 -4.20 7.46 -8.21
C ALA A 133 -2.84 6.75 -7.98
N ILE A 134 -1.75 7.33 -8.47
CA ILE A 134 -0.41 7.00 -8.00
C ILE A 134 -0.03 8.05 -6.97
N THR A 135 0.32 7.61 -5.76
CA THR A 135 0.84 8.49 -4.72
C THR A 135 2.32 8.23 -4.49
N PHE A 136 3.05 9.30 -4.16
CA PHE A 136 4.42 9.26 -3.70
C PHE A 136 4.42 9.83 -2.29
N ASP A 137 4.62 8.99 -1.30
CA ASP A 137 4.57 9.35 0.10
C ASP A 137 5.97 9.40 0.67
N VAL A 138 6.36 10.55 1.21
CA VAL A 138 7.73 10.82 1.65
C VAL A 138 7.80 10.77 3.16
N ILE A 139 8.65 9.87 3.68
CA ILE A 139 8.86 9.65 5.10
C ILE A 139 10.30 10.04 5.46
N SER A 140 10.46 10.89 6.47
CA SER A 140 11.77 11.35 6.96
C SER A 140 12.54 10.24 7.69
N ALA A 141 13.83 10.47 7.93
CA ALA A 141 14.67 9.60 8.76
C ALA A 141 14.18 9.47 10.22
N LYS A 142 13.25 10.35 10.66
CA LYS A 142 12.69 10.36 12.02
C LYS A 142 11.29 9.75 12.10
N CYS A 143 10.85 9.02 11.08
CA CYS A 143 9.48 8.48 10.99
C CYS A 143 8.41 9.60 10.96
N GLU A 144 8.62 10.61 10.15
CA GLU A 144 7.67 11.71 9.94
C GLU A 144 7.16 11.67 8.51
N TYR A 145 5.86 11.74 8.31
CA TYR A 145 5.27 11.96 6.99
C TYR A 145 5.41 13.43 6.63
N VAL A 146 6.27 13.73 5.66
CA VAL A 146 6.63 15.13 5.32
C VAL A 146 5.90 15.66 4.10
N GLY A 147 5.10 14.84 3.44
CA GLY A 147 4.34 15.23 2.25
C GLY A 147 4.45 14.21 1.13
N GLY A 148 4.06 14.61 -0.07
CA GLY A 148 4.12 13.69 -1.21
C GLY A 148 3.54 14.27 -2.49
N VAL A 149 3.37 13.40 -3.49
CA VAL A 149 2.83 13.74 -4.80
C VAL A 149 1.65 12.82 -5.12
N ILE A 150 0.67 13.34 -5.82
CA ILE A 150 -0.47 12.56 -6.35
C ILE A 150 -0.51 12.76 -7.86
N ALA A 151 -0.52 11.67 -8.61
CA ALA A 151 -0.69 11.66 -10.06
C ALA A 151 -1.86 10.74 -10.46
N PRO A 152 -2.43 10.90 -11.66
CA PRO A 152 -3.46 9.98 -12.14
C PRO A 152 -2.92 8.54 -12.19
N GLY A 153 -3.70 7.52 -11.86
CA GLY A 153 -3.29 6.11 -11.98
C GLY A 153 -3.30 5.60 -13.42
N LEU A 154 -2.60 4.49 -13.68
CA LEU A 154 -2.53 3.89 -15.02
C LEU A 154 -3.92 3.50 -15.54
N GLY A 155 -4.76 2.93 -14.66
CA GLY A 155 -6.11 2.48 -15.02
C GLY A 155 -6.99 3.63 -15.47
N ILE A 156 -7.09 4.70 -14.68
CA ILE A 156 -7.91 5.86 -15.02
C ILE A 156 -7.37 6.61 -16.25
N SER A 157 -6.07 6.65 -16.44
CA SER A 157 -5.44 7.27 -17.62
C SER A 157 -5.75 6.49 -18.90
N SER A 158 -5.67 5.15 -18.84
CA SER A 158 -6.07 4.27 -19.95
C SER A 158 -7.56 4.42 -20.27
N GLU A 159 -8.42 4.45 -19.24
CA GLU A 159 -9.87 4.65 -19.41
C GLU A 159 -10.19 6.02 -20.01
N ALA A 160 -9.48 7.08 -19.61
CA ALA A 160 -9.63 8.41 -20.17
C ALA A 160 -9.31 8.44 -21.68
N LEU A 161 -8.22 7.76 -22.11
CA LEU A 161 -7.90 7.62 -23.53
C LEU A 161 -9.01 6.91 -24.30
N PHE A 162 -9.48 5.78 -23.79
CA PHE A 162 -10.57 5.03 -24.40
C PHE A 162 -11.88 5.85 -24.48
N THR A 163 -12.24 6.53 -23.39
CA THR A 163 -13.52 7.24 -23.30
C THR A 163 -13.54 8.54 -24.09
N ARG A 164 -12.40 9.24 -24.19
CA ARG A 164 -12.34 10.59 -24.79
C ARG A 164 -11.84 10.59 -26.24
N ALA A 165 -11.20 9.54 -26.71
CA ALA A 165 -10.68 9.46 -28.07
C ALA A 165 -11.51 8.46 -28.91
N ALA A 166 -12.24 8.96 -29.88
CA ALA A 166 -13.26 8.21 -30.66
C ALA A 166 -12.76 6.94 -31.37
N ARG A 167 -11.44 6.79 -31.56
CA ARG A 167 -10.85 5.67 -32.32
C ARG A 167 -9.85 4.83 -31.50
N LEU A 168 -9.67 5.12 -30.20
CA LEU A 168 -8.75 4.35 -29.38
C LEU A 168 -9.51 3.21 -28.67
N PRO A 169 -9.08 1.95 -28.85
CA PRO A 169 -9.71 0.82 -28.18
C PRO A 169 -9.27 0.72 -26.71
N ARG A 170 -9.98 -0.07 -25.91
CA ARG A 170 -9.46 -0.53 -24.62
C ARG A 170 -8.25 -1.44 -24.86
N VAL A 171 -7.16 -1.18 -24.14
CA VAL A 171 -5.93 -1.97 -24.23
C VAL A 171 -5.54 -2.49 -22.85
N GLU A 172 -4.97 -3.69 -22.84
CA GLU A 172 -4.30 -4.20 -21.65
C GLU A 172 -3.00 -3.42 -21.43
N ILE A 173 -2.79 -2.96 -20.19
CA ILE A 173 -1.56 -2.25 -19.81
C ILE A 173 -0.47 -3.29 -19.55
N LYS A 174 0.52 -3.33 -20.44
CA LYS A 174 1.68 -4.23 -20.36
C LYS A 174 2.87 -3.63 -21.07
N ASP A 175 4.04 -4.17 -20.79
CA ASP A 175 5.26 -3.84 -21.55
C ASP A 175 5.13 -4.35 -22.99
N PRO A 176 5.14 -3.45 -23.98
CA PRO A 176 5.09 -3.85 -25.39
C PRO A 176 6.45 -4.32 -25.93
N GLY A 177 7.53 -4.26 -25.16
CA GLY A 177 8.89 -4.61 -25.55
C GLY A 177 9.58 -3.63 -26.51
N LYS A 178 8.85 -2.67 -27.07
CA LYS A 178 9.36 -1.62 -27.98
C LYS A 178 8.66 -0.30 -27.72
N VAL A 179 9.42 0.79 -27.75
CA VAL A 179 8.86 2.16 -27.60
C VAL A 179 8.11 2.57 -28.84
N ILE A 180 8.68 2.31 -30.03
CA ILE A 180 8.02 2.62 -31.30
C ILE A 180 7.10 1.47 -31.66
N GLY A 181 5.80 1.63 -31.40
CA GLY A 181 4.78 0.69 -31.83
C GLY A 181 4.54 0.77 -33.35
N THR A 182 3.82 -0.22 -33.91
CA THR A 182 3.50 -0.29 -35.33
C THR A 182 2.00 -0.37 -35.62
N ASN A 183 1.17 -0.30 -34.58
CA ASN A 183 -0.28 -0.25 -34.63
C ASN A 183 -0.84 0.48 -33.41
N THR A 184 -2.11 0.86 -33.44
CA THR A 184 -2.75 1.65 -32.38
C THR A 184 -2.62 1.02 -31.00
N VAL A 185 -2.77 -0.29 -30.88
CA VAL A 185 -2.66 -1.01 -29.60
C VAL A 185 -1.25 -0.87 -29.01
N THR A 186 -0.22 -1.16 -29.81
CA THR A 186 1.18 -1.05 -29.35
C THR A 186 1.61 0.41 -29.13
N HIS A 187 1.05 1.39 -29.88
CA HIS A 187 1.26 2.82 -29.60
C HIS A 187 0.73 3.17 -28.20
N MET A 188 -0.50 2.75 -27.89
CA MET A 188 -1.12 3.02 -26.59
C MET A 188 -0.38 2.31 -25.45
N GLN A 189 -0.01 1.05 -25.63
CA GLN A 189 0.74 0.28 -24.65
C GLN A 189 2.11 0.90 -24.36
N ALA A 190 2.83 1.35 -25.40
CA ALA A 190 4.11 2.03 -25.24
C ALA A 190 3.98 3.34 -24.46
N GLY A 191 3.00 4.18 -24.83
CA GLY A 191 2.73 5.43 -24.13
C GLY A 191 2.31 5.22 -22.66
N LEU A 192 1.44 4.23 -22.41
CA LEU A 192 1.01 3.91 -21.04
C LEU A 192 2.14 3.29 -20.22
N TYR A 193 2.88 2.32 -20.73
CA TYR A 193 3.91 1.64 -19.95
C TYR A 193 5.15 2.52 -19.75
N TYR A 194 5.82 2.91 -20.84
CA TYR A 194 7.07 3.69 -20.77
C TYR A 194 6.82 5.09 -20.22
N GLY A 195 5.70 5.73 -20.61
CA GLY A 195 5.34 7.05 -20.06
C GLY A 195 5.15 7.03 -18.55
N TRP A 196 4.59 5.95 -18.00
CA TRP A 196 4.45 5.81 -16.54
C TRP A 196 5.75 5.45 -15.85
N VAL A 197 6.59 4.60 -16.43
CA VAL A 197 7.93 4.33 -15.91
C VAL A 197 8.73 5.62 -15.81
N ASP A 198 8.73 6.42 -16.88
CA ASP A 198 9.46 7.69 -16.92
C ASP A 198 8.86 8.75 -15.98
N LEU A 199 7.53 8.79 -15.83
CA LEU A 199 6.87 9.66 -14.84
C LEU A 199 7.32 9.30 -13.43
N VAL A 200 7.31 8.01 -13.09
CA VAL A 200 7.71 7.53 -11.76
C VAL A 200 9.17 7.83 -11.50
N ASP A 201 10.05 7.46 -12.41
CA ASP A 201 11.49 7.71 -12.28
C ASP A 201 11.82 9.21 -12.23
N GLY A 202 11.14 10.01 -13.06
CA GLY A 202 11.27 11.46 -13.04
C GLY A 202 10.83 12.10 -11.74
N MET A 203 9.70 11.65 -11.16
CA MET A 203 9.24 12.11 -9.85
C MET A 203 10.20 11.70 -8.73
N LEU A 204 10.62 10.44 -8.71
CA LEU A 204 11.54 9.94 -7.70
C LEU A 204 12.88 10.68 -7.73
N THR A 205 13.38 10.99 -8.93
CA THR A 205 14.59 11.82 -9.11
C THR A 205 14.42 13.21 -8.47
N ARG A 206 13.28 13.87 -8.70
CA ARG A 206 12.98 15.20 -8.14
C ARG A 206 12.82 15.15 -6.62
N ILE A 207 12.07 14.17 -6.11
CA ILE A 207 11.85 13.99 -4.66
C ILE A 207 13.19 13.75 -3.95
N LYS A 208 14.03 12.84 -4.47
CA LYS A 208 15.37 12.58 -3.89
C LYS A 208 16.26 13.81 -3.90
N ALA A 209 16.23 14.59 -4.98
CA ALA A 209 16.99 15.84 -5.09
C ALA A 209 16.53 16.88 -4.05
N GLU A 210 15.22 16.98 -3.79
CA GLU A 210 14.65 17.88 -2.79
C GLU A 210 14.94 17.42 -1.36
N LEU A 211 14.86 16.11 -1.10
CA LEU A 211 15.23 15.50 0.18
C LEU A 211 16.70 15.67 0.51
N LYS A 212 17.57 15.83 -0.49
CA LYS A 212 19.03 15.86 -0.36
C LYS A 212 19.59 14.64 0.39
N ALA A 213 18.93 13.52 0.26
CA ALA A 213 19.27 12.26 0.91
C ALA A 213 18.92 11.07 0.01
N GLU A 214 19.68 9.99 0.16
CA GLU A 214 19.26 8.69 -0.38
C GLU A 214 18.08 8.15 0.43
N ALA A 215 17.05 7.69 -0.29
CA ALA A 215 15.85 7.14 0.31
C ALA A 215 15.53 5.79 -0.30
N ALA A 216 15.14 4.82 0.54
CA ALA A 216 14.61 3.56 0.07
C ALA A 216 13.28 3.81 -0.67
N VAL A 217 13.10 3.20 -1.85
CA VAL A 217 11.88 3.34 -2.65
C VAL A 217 11.12 2.03 -2.62
N VAL A 218 9.92 2.07 -2.06
CA VAL A 218 9.03 0.92 -1.88
C VAL A 218 7.77 1.12 -2.71
N ALA A 219 7.47 0.20 -3.60
CA ALA A 219 6.28 0.20 -4.41
C ALA A 219 5.21 -0.75 -3.83
N THR A 220 3.95 -0.33 -3.87
CA THR A 220 2.79 -1.15 -3.53
C THR A 220 1.64 -0.89 -4.51
N GLY A 221 0.55 -1.62 -4.37
CA GLY A 221 -0.62 -1.48 -5.25
C GLY A 221 -0.61 -2.37 -6.47
N GLY A 222 -1.72 -2.39 -7.19
CA GLY A 222 -1.99 -3.39 -8.23
C GLY A 222 -1.06 -3.38 -9.45
N GLN A 223 -0.47 -2.23 -9.78
CA GLN A 223 0.43 -2.08 -10.93
C GLN A 223 1.91 -1.98 -10.53
N ALA A 224 2.23 -2.10 -9.25
CA ALA A 224 3.59 -1.93 -8.73
C ALA A 224 4.60 -2.87 -9.42
N ARG A 225 4.29 -4.16 -9.53
CA ARG A 225 5.17 -5.16 -10.18
C ARG A 225 5.43 -4.84 -11.65
N LEU A 226 4.44 -4.29 -12.35
CA LEU A 226 4.57 -3.96 -13.77
C LEU A 226 5.54 -2.79 -13.95
N VAL A 227 5.34 -1.70 -13.22
CA VAL A 227 6.14 -0.48 -13.36
C VAL A 227 7.54 -0.67 -12.78
N ALA A 228 7.68 -1.40 -11.68
CA ALA A 228 8.98 -1.67 -11.04
C ALA A 228 9.97 -2.39 -11.98
N ARG A 229 9.49 -3.22 -12.90
CA ARG A 229 10.37 -3.89 -13.88
C ARG A 229 11.11 -2.92 -14.82
N GLY A 230 10.51 -1.78 -15.11
CA GLY A 230 11.11 -0.76 -15.98
C GLY A 230 11.79 0.38 -15.20
N SER A 231 11.44 0.58 -13.94
CA SER A 231 11.95 1.66 -13.11
C SER A 231 13.41 1.44 -12.68
N LYS A 232 14.18 2.51 -12.67
CA LYS A 232 15.57 2.55 -12.17
C LYS A 232 15.66 2.83 -10.68
N HIS A 233 14.55 3.27 -10.07
CA HIS A 233 14.53 3.79 -8.70
C HIS A 233 13.77 2.92 -7.72
N ILE A 234 12.80 2.09 -8.18
CA ILE A 234 12.04 1.20 -7.31
C ILE A 234 12.94 0.02 -6.91
N GLN A 235 13.19 -0.11 -5.61
CA GLN A 235 14.08 -1.15 -5.04
C GLN A 235 13.28 -2.32 -4.45
N HIS A 236 12.09 -2.03 -3.92
CA HIS A 236 11.26 -3.00 -3.23
C HIS A 236 9.82 -2.96 -3.74
N VAL A 237 9.18 -4.12 -3.81
CA VAL A 237 7.75 -4.24 -4.15
C VAL A 237 7.07 -5.05 -3.08
N GLU A 238 6.21 -4.39 -2.30
CA GLU A 238 5.48 -4.96 -1.16
C GLU A 238 3.97 -4.94 -1.44
N GLU A 239 3.45 -6.08 -1.85
CA GLU A 239 2.06 -6.20 -2.28
C GLU A 239 1.06 -5.93 -1.15
N PHE A 240 1.40 -6.31 0.08
CA PHE A 240 0.55 -6.21 1.27
C PHE A 240 1.03 -5.16 2.27
N LEU A 241 1.70 -4.11 1.77
CA LEU A 241 2.28 -3.06 2.61
C LEU A 241 1.23 -2.45 3.54
N THR A 242 0.06 -2.09 3.01
CA THR A 242 -1.05 -1.49 3.78
C THR A 242 -1.54 -2.44 4.87
N LEU A 243 -1.73 -3.73 4.57
CA LEU A 243 -2.16 -4.70 5.57
C LEU A 243 -1.13 -4.87 6.70
N THR A 244 0.15 -4.88 6.34
CA THR A 244 1.26 -4.92 7.31
C THR A 244 1.27 -3.68 8.20
N GLY A 245 1.07 -2.49 7.63
CA GLY A 245 0.99 -1.25 8.38
C GLY A 245 -0.19 -1.22 9.35
N LEU A 246 -1.36 -1.74 8.94
CA LEU A 246 -2.51 -1.89 9.82
C LEU A 246 -2.21 -2.81 11.01
N ARG A 247 -1.50 -3.93 10.79
CA ARG A 247 -1.06 -4.81 11.88
C ARG A 247 -0.15 -4.08 12.85
N LEU A 248 0.85 -3.37 12.36
CA LEU A 248 1.81 -2.62 13.19
C LEU A 248 1.11 -1.54 14.03
N ILE A 249 0.16 -0.82 13.44
CA ILE A 249 -0.63 0.19 14.16
C ILE A 249 -1.54 -0.48 15.19
N TRP A 250 -2.17 -1.60 14.87
CA TRP A 250 -2.95 -2.38 15.83
C TRP A 250 -2.12 -2.76 17.05
N GLU A 251 -0.97 -3.38 16.87
CA GLU A 251 -0.07 -3.81 17.94
C GLU A 251 0.31 -2.65 18.86
N LYS A 252 0.63 -1.49 18.27
CA LYS A 252 0.98 -0.27 19.03
C LYS A 252 -0.18 0.24 19.91
N ASN A 253 -1.44 -0.05 19.55
CA ASN A 253 -2.62 0.38 20.30
C ASN A 253 -3.12 -0.67 21.31
N GLN A 254 -2.59 -1.91 21.27
CA GLN A 254 -2.91 -2.94 22.26
C GLN A 254 -2.07 -2.83 23.53
N HIS A 255 -0.90 -2.20 23.47
CA HIS A 255 0.00 -2.01 24.60
C HIS A 255 0.13 -0.52 24.93
N PRO A 256 -0.71 0.03 25.84
CA PRO A 256 -0.68 1.46 26.17
C PRO A 256 0.62 1.92 26.86
N GLU A 257 1.45 1.01 27.37
CA GLU A 257 2.70 1.34 28.03
C GLU A 257 3.84 0.39 27.61
N GLY A 258 4.67 0.88 26.69
CA GLY A 258 5.94 0.24 26.32
C GLY A 258 6.86 1.27 25.70
N HIS A 259 7.72 1.87 26.50
CA HIS A 259 8.84 2.68 26.01
C HIS A 259 9.66 1.84 25.04
N GLY A 260 9.73 2.32 23.78
CA GLY A 260 10.47 1.65 22.72
C GLY A 260 11.91 1.37 23.12
N LYS A 261 12.23 0.09 23.20
CA LYS A 261 13.59 -0.32 22.91
C LYS A 261 13.70 -0.30 21.39
N HIS A 262 14.34 0.75 20.86
CA HIS A 262 14.82 0.74 19.49
C HIS A 262 15.70 -0.51 19.35
N ALA A 263 15.25 -1.48 18.54
CA ALA A 263 16.14 -2.51 18.04
C ALA A 263 17.16 -1.78 17.17
N GLU A 264 18.41 -1.78 17.61
CA GLU A 264 19.51 -1.33 16.77
C GLU A 264 19.53 -2.20 15.51
N PRO A 265 19.67 -1.59 14.31
CA PRO A 265 19.79 -2.36 13.08
C PRO A 265 21.02 -3.27 13.20
N GLN A 266 20.82 -4.58 13.07
CA GLN A 266 21.93 -5.52 12.95
C GLN A 266 22.67 -5.23 11.64
N VAL A 267 23.77 -4.51 11.76
CA VAL A 267 24.74 -4.33 10.68
C VAL A 267 25.37 -5.70 10.42
N ALA A 268 25.04 -6.32 9.30
CA ALA A 268 25.70 -7.54 8.86
C ALA A 268 27.21 -7.29 8.71
N ALA A 269 28.00 -8.04 9.46
CA ALA A 269 29.46 -7.97 9.41
C ALA A 269 29.98 -8.36 8.00
N PRO A 270 30.97 -7.64 7.44
CA PRO A 270 31.54 -7.98 6.15
C PRO A 270 32.25 -9.33 6.21
N GLN A 271 31.88 -10.23 5.29
CA GLN A 271 32.55 -11.52 5.12
C GLN A 271 34.03 -11.29 4.71
N ALA A 272 34.93 -11.76 5.54
CA ALA A 272 36.35 -11.71 5.27
C ALA A 272 36.70 -12.55 4.02
N ALA A 273 37.28 -11.90 3.02
CA ALA A 273 37.80 -12.54 1.83
C ALA A 273 38.98 -13.46 2.20
N SER A 274 38.82 -14.75 2.05
CA SER A 274 39.91 -15.72 2.18
C SER A 274 40.84 -15.63 0.99
N LYS A 275 42.04 -15.09 1.20
CA LYS A 275 43.16 -15.21 0.27
C LYS A 275 43.65 -16.66 0.30
N LYS A 276 43.39 -17.44 -0.74
CA LYS A 276 44.18 -18.66 -1.03
C LYS A 276 45.46 -18.23 -1.76
N ALA A 277 46.56 -18.36 -1.09
CA ALA A 277 47.89 -18.28 -1.70
C ALA A 277 48.15 -19.52 -2.56
N GLN A 278 48.66 -19.31 -3.75
CA GLN A 278 49.24 -20.34 -4.61
C GLN A 278 50.61 -20.78 -4.04
N ARG A 279 50.75 -22.05 -4.03
CA ARG A 279 52.03 -22.74 -4.33
C ARG A 279 51.74 -23.86 -5.30
#